data_f19479e2123376f24c620ebbf7f588a7
#
_entry.id   f19479e2123376f24c620ebbf7f588a7
#
_cell.length_a   1.000
_cell.length_b   1.000
_cell.length_c   1.000
_cell.angle_alpha   90.00
_cell.angle_beta   90.00
_cell.angle_gamma   90.00
#
_symmetry.space_group_name_H-M   'P 1'
#
loop_
_entity.id
_entity.type
_entity.pdbx_description
1 polymer ?
#
loop_
_entity_poly.entity_id
_entity_poly.type
_entity_poly.pdbx_seq_one_letter_code
_entity_poly.pdbx_strand_id
1 'polypeptide(L)'
;MKQTASCFFALCLFFLLSCRAFGESGLPVLEDVTEEKGGSFSCSFDGVRHRFVLDLPDQTENAPLVLMLPGYGNTAEAFRSSVHFEEAANPLGYAVAWVTGAPDPNSPASSVGWHSDASTEGNRDVEFLVSLAAYLQDAYALDPTRCFAVGFSNGGLMVHRLAVEAAGSFSACVSVAGLMPESVWEKRPEEIKIGFFQITGEKDDVVPKNSDGSARFSRAPAIEDVMAWWAAANGLDARESVLFEDGSVLTKNTGTDGPQQVWHLIISGGRHSWPGGQFRQPDANALILDFLERSFPSRRRPIPAFHDT
;
A
#
# COMPACT_ATOMS: atom_id res chain seq x y z
N MET A 1 -34.71 56.99 -44.45
CA MET A 1 -35.00 55.62 -44.07
C MET A 1 -33.70 54.83 -44.15
N LYS A 2 -32.99 54.66 -43.08
CA LYS A 2 -31.85 53.72 -42.94
C LYS A 2 -31.97 53.06 -41.56
N GLN A 3 -32.30 51.78 -41.55
CA GLN A 3 -32.34 50.93 -40.36
C GLN A 3 -30.90 50.58 -39.95
N THR A 4 -30.57 50.89 -38.74
CA THR A 4 -29.33 50.41 -38.09
C THR A 4 -29.64 49.14 -37.32
N ALA A 5 -29.05 48.03 -37.75
CA ALA A 5 -29.09 46.75 -37.04
C ALA A 5 -28.08 46.76 -35.90
N SER A 6 -28.57 46.61 -34.70
CA SER A 6 -27.75 46.47 -33.47
C SER A 6 -27.44 44.99 -33.29
N CYS A 7 -26.14 44.61 -33.40
CA CYS A 7 -25.66 43.28 -33.07
C CYS A 7 -25.46 43.20 -31.56
N PHE A 8 -26.29 42.43 -30.86
CA PHE A 8 -26.04 41.97 -29.49
C PHE A 8 -25.06 40.78 -29.52
N PHE A 9 -23.84 41.05 -29.05
CA PHE A 9 -22.89 40.00 -28.74
C PHE A 9 -23.30 39.38 -27.41
N ALA A 10 -23.89 38.19 -27.42
CA ALA A 10 -24.12 37.39 -26.24
C ALA A 10 -22.80 36.71 -25.85
N LEU A 11 -22.19 37.16 -24.77
CA LEU A 11 -21.02 36.56 -24.15
C LEU A 11 -21.47 35.31 -23.38
N CYS A 12 -21.41 34.16 -24.01
CA CYS A 12 -21.61 32.85 -23.33
C CYS A 12 -20.38 32.60 -22.45
N LEU A 13 -20.50 32.87 -21.15
CA LEU A 13 -19.58 32.38 -20.15
C LEU A 13 -19.81 30.87 -20.00
N PHE A 14 -18.96 30.06 -20.61
CA PHE A 14 -18.89 28.62 -20.34
C PHE A 14 -18.27 28.44 -18.93
N PHE A 15 -19.12 28.30 -17.93
CA PHE A 15 -18.74 27.66 -16.67
C PHE A 15 -18.52 26.19 -16.99
N LEU A 16 -17.27 25.78 -17.17
CA LEU A 16 -16.88 24.38 -17.12
C LEU A 16 -17.03 23.92 -15.65
N LEU A 17 -18.26 23.50 -15.28
CA LEU A 17 -18.41 22.59 -14.17
C LEU A 17 -17.69 21.30 -14.59
N SER A 18 -16.52 21.05 -14.00
CA SER A 18 -15.92 19.73 -14.02
C SER A 18 -16.87 18.78 -13.29
N CYS A 19 -17.79 18.14 -14.02
CA CYS A 19 -18.54 16.99 -13.50
C CYS A 19 -17.50 15.91 -13.20
N ARG A 20 -17.17 15.70 -11.93
CA ARG A 20 -16.41 14.52 -11.51
C ARG A 20 -17.23 13.30 -11.86
N ALA A 21 -16.70 12.44 -12.74
CA ALA A 21 -17.30 11.15 -13.01
C ALA A 21 -17.07 10.26 -11.77
N PHE A 22 -18.15 9.76 -11.19
CA PHE A 22 -18.11 8.73 -10.16
C PHE A 22 -18.50 7.40 -10.82
N GLY A 23 -17.75 6.34 -10.51
CA GLY A 23 -18.13 4.98 -10.89
C GLY A 23 -19.39 4.52 -10.12
N GLU A 24 -19.95 3.38 -10.48
CA GLU A 24 -21.11 2.78 -9.80
C GLU A 24 -20.87 2.57 -8.29
N SER A 25 -19.60 2.44 -7.85
CA SER A 25 -19.17 2.35 -6.45
C SER A 25 -19.18 3.70 -5.71
N GLY A 26 -19.43 4.82 -6.38
CA GLY A 26 -19.31 6.17 -5.82
C GLY A 26 -17.86 6.66 -5.66
N LEU A 27 -16.86 5.88 -6.10
CA LEU A 27 -15.46 6.27 -6.12
C LEU A 27 -15.16 7.15 -7.35
N PRO A 28 -14.21 8.10 -7.25
CA PRO A 28 -13.70 8.83 -8.40
C PRO A 28 -13.10 7.86 -9.43
N VAL A 29 -13.37 8.11 -10.69
CA VAL A 29 -12.91 7.24 -11.80
C VAL A 29 -11.51 7.62 -12.21
N LEU A 30 -10.68 6.63 -12.55
CA LEU A 30 -9.42 6.86 -13.25
C LEU A 30 -9.72 7.31 -14.68
N GLU A 31 -9.01 8.33 -15.14
CA GLU A 31 -9.15 8.89 -16.48
C GLU A 31 -7.90 8.53 -17.31
N ASP A 32 -8.05 8.46 -18.65
CA ASP A 32 -6.96 8.31 -19.60
C ASP A 32 -6.02 7.14 -19.31
N VAL A 33 -6.55 5.99 -18.85
CA VAL A 33 -5.72 4.82 -18.60
C VAL A 33 -5.15 4.33 -19.94
N THR A 34 -3.84 4.35 -20.07
CA THR A 34 -3.13 4.01 -21.30
C THR A 34 -2.02 3.01 -20.99
N GLU A 35 -2.03 1.89 -21.71
CA GLU A 35 -0.94 0.93 -21.68
C GLU A 35 0.26 1.47 -22.47
N GLU A 36 1.42 1.41 -21.85
CA GLU A 36 2.73 1.75 -22.43
C GLU A 36 3.52 0.44 -22.70
N LYS A 37 4.75 0.54 -23.10
CA LYS A 37 5.56 -0.66 -23.37
C LYS A 37 5.93 -1.40 -22.08
N GLY A 38 5.93 -2.75 -22.13
CA GLY A 38 6.49 -3.59 -21.08
C GLY A 38 5.60 -3.74 -19.82
N GLY A 39 4.29 -3.65 -19.98
CA GLY A 39 3.36 -3.79 -18.84
C GLY A 39 3.26 -2.54 -17.96
N SER A 40 3.84 -1.42 -18.41
CA SER A 40 3.68 -0.12 -17.77
C SER A 40 2.40 0.56 -18.24
N PHE A 41 1.78 1.30 -17.33
CA PHE A 41 0.55 2.05 -17.57
C PHE A 41 0.68 3.48 -17.05
N SER A 42 -0.08 4.38 -17.62
CA SER A 42 -0.31 5.71 -17.07
C SER A 42 -1.80 6.00 -17.00
N CYS A 43 -2.20 6.79 -16.01
CA CYS A 43 -3.57 7.26 -15.83
C CYS A 43 -3.58 8.66 -15.25
N SER A 44 -4.72 9.32 -15.29
CA SER A 44 -4.98 10.58 -14.58
C SER A 44 -5.98 10.32 -13.44
N PHE A 45 -5.76 10.94 -12.30
CA PHE A 45 -6.68 10.94 -11.18
C PHE A 45 -6.72 12.33 -10.56
N ASP A 46 -7.89 12.97 -10.57
CA ASP A 46 -8.08 14.35 -10.06
C ASP A 46 -7.06 15.37 -10.65
N GLY A 47 -6.74 15.21 -11.95
CA GLY A 47 -5.79 16.05 -12.67
C GLY A 47 -4.31 15.74 -12.42
N VAL A 48 -3.98 14.77 -11.58
CA VAL A 48 -2.62 14.28 -11.35
C VAL A 48 -2.35 13.05 -12.21
N ARG A 49 -1.21 13.04 -12.92
CA ARG A 49 -0.78 11.88 -13.70
C ARG A 49 -0.03 10.89 -12.82
N HIS A 50 -0.47 9.65 -12.85
CA HIS A 50 0.13 8.53 -12.15
C HIS A 50 0.64 7.48 -13.14
N ARG A 51 1.57 6.64 -12.66
CA ARG A 51 2.13 5.50 -13.42
C ARG A 51 2.14 4.27 -12.55
N PHE A 52 1.93 3.12 -13.19
CA PHE A 52 2.05 1.83 -12.52
C PHE A 52 2.53 0.75 -13.50
N VAL A 53 3.09 -0.32 -12.96
CA VAL A 53 3.47 -1.54 -13.70
C VAL A 53 2.57 -2.66 -13.20
N LEU A 54 2.06 -3.49 -14.09
CA LEU A 54 1.16 -4.59 -13.76
C LEU A 54 1.75 -5.92 -14.21
N ASP A 55 1.94 -6.82 -13.26
CA ASP A 55 2.32 -8.21 -13.48
C ASP A 55 1.14 -9.11 -13.15
N LEU A 56 0.66 -9.85 -14.14
CA LEU A 56 -0.49 -10.73 -14.01
C LEU A 56 -0.06 -12.20 -13.90
N PRO A 57 -0.76 -13.02 -13.08
CA PRO A 57 -0.58 -14.46 -13.12
C PRO A 57 -1.18 -15.06 -14.39
N ASP A 58 -0.86 -16.34 -14.68
CA ASP A 58 -1.41 -17.06 -15.84
C ASP A 58 -2.95 -17.11 -15.86
N GLN A 59 -3.58 -17.05 -14.69
CA GLN A 59 -5.04 -17.02 -14.52
C GLN A 59 -5.42 -15.82 -13.69
N THR A 60 -6.11 -14.86 -14.30
CA THR A 60 -6.53 -13.62 -13.61
C THR A 60 -7.87 -13.75 -12.91
N GLU A 61 -8.78 -14.59 -13.41
CA GLU A 61 -10.12 -14.72 -12.84
C GLU A 61 -10.10 -15.09 -11.36
N ASN A 62 -10.63 -14.18 -10.54
CA ASN A 62 -10.60 -14.26 -9.07
C ASN A 62 -9.18 -14.30 -8.46
N ALA A 63 -8.16 -13.81 -9.16
CA ALA A 63 -6.83 -13.64 -8.60
C ALA A 63 -6.82 -12.52 -7.54
N PRO A 64 -6.11 -12.68 -6.40
CA PRO A 64 -5.89 -11.59 -5.45
C PRO A 64 -4.99 -10.51 -6.04
N LEU A 65 -5.18 -9.26 -5.62
CA LEU A 65 -4.40 -8.10 -6.03
C LEU A 65 -3.49 -7.62 -4.92
N VAL A 66 -2.21 -7.37 -5.23
CA VAL A 66 -1.27 -6.69 -4.33
C VAL A 66 -0.83 -5.36 -4.95
N LEU A 67 -1.07 -4.25 -4.26
CA LEU A 67 -0.48 -2.95 -4.60
C LEU A 67 0.87 -2.80 -3.90
N MET A 68 1.95 -2.57 -4.68
CA MET A 68 3.32 -2.40 -4.19
C MET A 68 3.70 -0.92 -4.24
N LEU A 69 3.95 -0.33 -3.06
CA LEU A 69 4.18 1.11 -2.88
C LEU A 69 5.66 1.38 -2.56
N PRO A 70 6.43 2.01 -3.47
CA PRO A 70 7.84 2.31 -3.28
C PRO A 70 8.11 3.37 -2.20
N GLY A 71 9.37 3.47 -1.80
CA GLY A 71 9.88 4.57 -0.99
C GLY A 71 9.95 5.90 -1.76
N TYR A 72 10.18 6.99 -1.02
CA TYR A 72 10.31 8.33 -1.58
C TYR A 72 11.41 8.40 -2.65
N GLY A 73 11.10 9.05 -3.76
CA GLY A 73 12.00 9.22 -4.91
C GLY A 73 12.14 7.99 -5.80
N ASN A 74 11.42 6.89 -5.51
CA ASN A 74 11.51 5.67 -6.29
C ASN A 74 10.26 5.45 -7.15
N THR A 75 10.43 4.85 -8.33
CA THR A 75 9.33 4.55 -9.28
C THR A 75 8.88 3.10 -9.17
N ALA A 76 7.73 2.80 -9.77
CA ALA A 76 7.19 1.45 -9.88
C ALA A 76 8.20 0.48 -10.51
N GLU A 77 8.82 0.88 -11.64
CA GLU A 77 9.76 0.06 -12.39
C GLU A 77 11.06 -0.21 -11.59
N ALA A 78 11.59 0.82 -10.93
CA ALA A 78 12.81 0.69 -10.14
C ALA A 78 12.57 -0.16 -8.88
N PHE A 79 11.41 0.00 -8.22
CA PHE A 79 11.04 -0.81 -7.06
C PHE A 79 10.82 -2.28 -7.45
N ARG A 80 10.09 -2.54 -8.54
CA ARG A 80 9.93 -3.87 -9.12
C ARG A 80 11.27 -4.55 -9.37
N SER A 81 12.18 -3.85 -10.05
CA SER A 81 13.51 -4.37 -10.40
C SER A 81 14.41 -4.62 -9.17
N SER A 82 14.11 -4.06 -8.01
CA SER A 82 14.91 -4.26 -6.80
C SER A 82 14.34 -5.33 -5.86
N VAL A 83 13.02 -5.58 -5.91
CA VAL A 83 12.31 -6.45 -4.96
C VAL A 83 11.92 -7.79 -5.57
N HIS A 84 11.57 -7.82 -6.87
CA HIS A 84 11.15 -9.02 -7.60
C HIS A 84 10.02 -9.80 -6.92
N PHE A 85 9.07 -9.09 -6.27
CA PHE A 85 7.97 -9.73 -5.54
C PHE A 85 7.05 -10.54 -6.46
N GLU A 86 6.86 -10.08 -7.70
CA GLU A 86 6.06 -10.75 -8.73
C GLU A 86 6.57 -12.14 -9.07
N GLU A 87 7.89 -12.36 -9.01
CA GLU A 87 8.49 -13.67 -9.31
C GLU A 87 8.04 -14.77 -8.32
N ALA A 88 7.77 -14.37 -7.07
CA ALA A 88 7.22 -15.27 -6.04
C ALA A 88 5.68 -15.26 -6.02
N ALA A 89 5.04 -14.13 -6.30
CA ALA A 89 3.60 -13.92 -6.16
C ALA A 89 2.79 -14.48 -7.36
N ASN A 90 3.23 -14.22 -8.61
CA ASN A 90 2.50 -14.68 -9.79
C ASN A 90 2.35 -16.20 -9.88
N PRO A 91 3.37 -17.04 -9.56
CA PRO A 91 3.20 -18.49 -9.53
C PRO A 91 2.16 -18.98 -8.49
N LEU A 92 1.91 -18.20 -7.46
CA LEU A 92 0.86 -18.45 -6.46
C LEU A 92 -0.51 -17.90 -6.86
N GLY A 93 -0.60 -17.25 -8.03
CA GLY A 93 -1.84 -16.73 -8.61
C GLY A 93 -2.17 -15.30 -8.19
N TYR A 94 -1.24 -14.52 -7.63
CA TYR A 94 -1.45 -13.12 -7.29
C TYR A 94 -1.16 -12.21 -8.49
N ALA A 95 -2.02 -11.21 -8.73
CA ALA A 95 -1.70 -10.06 -9.56
C ALA A 95 -0.94 -9.02 -8.72
N VAL A 96 0.09 -8.40 -9.29
CA VAL A 96 0.93 -7.42 -8.59
C VAL A 96 0.94 -6.11 -9.38
N ALA A 97 0.51 -5.01 -8.75
CA ALA A 97 0.56 -3.68 -9.32
C ALA A 97 1.57 -2.82 -8.54
N TRP A 98 2.66 -2.46 -9.18
CA TRP A 98 3.68 -1.55 -8.68
C TRP A 98 3.25 -0.12 -8.99
N VAL A 99 3.11 0.74 -7.99
CA VAL A 99 2.49 2.05 -8.19
C VAL A 99 3.47 3.17 -7.85
N THR A 100 3.71 4.08 -8.78
CA THR A 100 4.52 5.28 -8.53
C THR A 100 3.69 6.33 -7.80
N GLY A 101 4.21 6.88 -6.70
CA GLY A 101 3.59 7.96 -5.96
C GLY A 101 3.46 9.26 -6.77
N ALA A 102 2.70 10.22 -6.26
CA ALA A 102 2.53 11.50 -6.91
C ALA A 102 3.85 12.30 -6.98
N PRO A 103 4.02 13.19 -7.98
CA PRO A 103 5.13 14.14 -7.98
C PRO A 103 5.07 15.05 -6.74
N ASP A 104 6.21 15.21 -6.05
CA ASP A 104 6.34 16.15 -4.94
C ASP A 104 6.61 17.56 -5.48
N PRO A 105 5.66 18.49 -5.39
CA PRO A 105 5.82 19.86 -5.92
C PRO A 105 6.90 20.66 -5.19
N ASN A 106 7.30 20.22 -3.99
CA ASN A 106 8.34 20.89 -3.19
C ASN A 106 9.73 20.29 -3.42
N SER A 107 9.83 19.23 -4.22
CA SER A 107 11.12 18.62 -4.55
C SER A 107 11.78 19.29 -5.76
N PRO A 108 12.99 19.87 -5.61
CA PRO A 108 13.72 20.46 -6.73
C PRO A 108 14.13 19.42 -7.79
N ALA A 109 14.12 18.14 -7.47
CA ALA A 109 14.47 17.05 -8.35
C ALA A 109 13.25 16.37 -8.99
N SER A 110 12.05 16.94 -8.85
CA SER A 110 10.79 16.33 -9.29
C SER A 110 10.61 14.90 -8.75
N SER A 111 11.01 14.67 -7.51
CA SER A 111 10.86 13.39 -6.84
C SER A 111 9.38 13.00 -6.72
N VAL A 112 9.12 11.72 -6.66
CA VAL A 112 7.79 11.15 -6.45
C VAL A 112 7.68 10.58 -5.03
N GLY A 113 6.49 10.55 -4.48
CA GLY A 113 6.29 10.01 -3.14
C GLY A 113 4.82 9.95 -2.74
N TRP A 114 4.58 9.46 -1.54
CA TRP A 114 3.27 9.32 -0.92
C TRP A 114 3.09 10.38 0.16
N HIS A 115 1.95 11.01 0.16
CA HIS A 115 1.56 11.89 1.25
C HIS A 115 0.95 11.02 2.37
N SER A 116 1.79 10.44 3.17
CA SER A 116 1.39 9.55 4.27
C SER A 116 0.85 10.30 5.49
N ASP A 117 1.02 11.64 5.55
CA ASP A 117 0.48 12.48 6.61
C ASP A 117 -1.01 12.76 6.36
N ALA A 118 -1.87 12.26 7.26
CA ALA A 118 -3.30 12.41 7.19
C ALA A 118 -3.81 13.83 7.50
N SER A 119 -2.93 14.76 7.90
CA SER A 119 -3.27 16.17 8.13
C SER A 119 -3.12 17.04 6.88
N THR A 120 -2.47 16.54 5.81
CA THR A 120 -2.25 17.28 4.57
C THR A 120 -3.56 17.42 3.80
N GLU A 121 -4.10 18.64 3.73
CA GLU A 121 -5.31 18.94 2.97
C GLU A 121 -5.09 18.79 1.45
N GLY A 122 -6.14 18.35 0.75
CA GLY A 122 -6.14 18.21 -0.70
C GLY A 122 -5.37 16.99 -1.24
N ASN A 123 -4.77 16.21 -0.36
CA ASN A 123 -4.11 14.97 -0.73
C ASN A 123 -5.11 13.85 -0.96
N ARG A 124 -5.02 13.18 -2.11
CA ARG A 124 -5.96 12.15 -2.54
C ARG A 124 -5.30 10.80 -2.84
N ASP A 125 -4.12 10.53 -2.25
CA ASP A 125 -3.42 9.26 -2.50
C ASP A 125 -4.23 8.04 -2.02
N VAL A 126 -5.00 8.17 -0.93
CA VAL A 126 -5.88 7.10 -0.45
C VAL A 126 -6.95 6.78 -1.48
N GLU A 127 -7.68 7.82 -1.94
CA GLU A 127 -8.74 7.66 -2.93
C GLU A 127 -8.18 7.17 -4.27
N PHE A 128 -7.01 7.66 -4.69
CA PHE A 128 -6.33 7.17 -5.88
C PHE A 128 -6.05 5.67 -5.80
N LEU A 129 -5.43 5.20 -4.70
CA LEU A 129 -5.07 3.80 -4.55
C LEU A 129 -6.29 2.88 -4.44
N VAL A 130 -7.36 3.33 -3.78
CA VAL A 130 -8.65 2.61 -3.73
C VAL A 130 -9.28 2.54 -5.13
N SER A 131 -9.28 3.66 -5.87
CA SER A 131 -9.83 3.70 -7.24
C SER A 131 -9.00 2.86 -8.21
N LEU A 132 -7.68 2.85 -8.08
CA LEU A 132 -6.79 2.00 -8.87
C LEU A 132 -7.07 0.51 -8.60
N ALA A 133 -7.19 0.13 -7.32
CA ALA A 133 -7.53 -1.25 -6.96
C ALA A 133 -8.86 -1.68 -7.59
N ALA A 134 -9.91 -0.87 -7.43
CA ALA A 134 -11.22 -1.17 -8.00
C ALA A 134 -11.18 -1.27 -9.54
N TYR A 135 -10.46 -0.36 -10.20
CA TYR A 135 -10.27 -0.41 -11.66
C TYR A 135 -9.59 -1.71 -12.11
N LEU A 136 -8.49 -2.09 -11.44
CA LEU A 136 -7.75 -3.31 -11.81
C LEU A 136 -8.57 -4.58 -11.54
N GLN A 137 -9.33 -4.60 -10.46
CA GLN A 137 -10.22 -5.71 -10.13
C GLN A 137 -11.30 -5.89 -11.20
N ASP A 138 -11.90 -4.83 -11.67
CA ASP A 138 -12.90 -4.88 -12.73
C ASP A 138 -12.28 -5.23 -14.09
N ALA A 139 -11.24 -4.52 -14.51
CA ALA A 139 -10.62 -4.66 -15.83
C ALA A 139 -10.01 -6.06 -16.08
N TYR A 140 -9.54 -6.73 -15.03
CA TYR A 140 -8.86 -8.03 -15.12
C TYR A 140 -9.62 -9.18 -14.44
N ALA A 141 -10.86 -8.95 -14.01
CA ALA A 141 -11.71 -9.92 -13.30
C ALA A 141 -11.03 -10.50 -12.04
N LEU A 142 -10.29 -9.65 -11.30
CA LEU A 142 -9.63 -10.05 -10.06
C LEU A 142 -10.65 -10.17 -8.91
N ASP A 143 -10.24 -10.80 -7.81
CA ASP A 143 -11.11 -10.97 -6.64
C ASP A 143 -11.31 -9.62 -5.90
N PRO A 144 -12.52 -9.06 -5.88
CA PRO A 144 -12.78 -7.77 -5.24
C PRO A 144 -12.64 -7.81 -3.71
N THR A 145 -12.58 -9.00 -3.12
CA THR A 145 -12.47 -9.18 -1.66
C THR A 145 -11.05 -9.46 -1.20
N ARG A 146 -10.11 -9.72 -2.12
CA ARG A 146 -8.71 -10.00 -1.82
C ARG A 146 -7.79 -8.95 -2.44
N CYS A 147 -7.79 -7.77 -1.84
CA CYS A 147 -6.89 -6.67 -2.17
C CYS A 147 -5.94 -6.40 -1.01
N PHE A 148 -4.68 -6.24 -1.31
CA PHE A 148 -3.60 -6.06 -0.34
C PHE A 148 -2.73 -4.86 -0.71
N ALA A 149 -2.17 -4.18 0.29
CA ALA A 149 -1.20 -3.11 0.09
C ALA A 149 0.11 -3.44 0.81
N VAL A 150 1.22 -3.36 0.10
CA VAL A 150 2.57 -3.61 0.62
C VAL A 150 3.44 -2.41 0.28
N GLY A 151 4.07 -1.78 1.28
CA GLY A 151 4.84 -0.57 1.07
C GLY A 151 6.21 -0.59 1.75
N PHE A 152 7.19 0.07 1.11
CA PHE A 152 8.54 0.26 1.63
C PHE A 152 8.77 1.72 2.01
N SER A 153 9.39 1.97 3.19
CA SER A 153 9.80 3.32 3.61
C SER A 153 8.62 4.30 3.58
N ASN A 154 8.64 5.34 2.76
CA ASN A 154 7.52 6.26 2.55
C ASN A 154 6.24 5.52 2.09
N GLY A 155 6.36 4.49 1.23
CA GLY A 155 5.24 3.58 0.92
C GLY A 155 4.75 2.81 2.14
N GLY A 156 5.65 2.41 3.05
CA GLY A 156 5.31 1.78 4.32
C GLY A 156 4.55 2.72 5.26
N LEU A 157 4.91 4.01 5.31
CA LEU A 157 4.13 5.03 6.02
C LEU A 157 2.72 5.16 5.43
N MET A 158 2.63 5.18 4.08
CA MET A 158 1.34 5.27 3.37
C MET A 158 0.45 4.06 3.63
N VAL A 159 1.02 2.87 3.76
CA VAL A 159 0.28 1.64 4.09
C VAL A 159 -0.40 1.73 5.46
N HIS A 160 0.22 2.35 6.47
CA HIS A 160 -0.46 2.61 7.75
C HIS A 160 -1.68 3.51 7.56
N ARG A 161 -1.55 4.55 6.72
CA ARG A 161 -2.67 5.44 6.40
C ARG A 161 -3.80 4.71 5.67
N LEU A 162 -3.48 3.90 4.65
CA LEU A 162 -4.46 3.08 3.93
C LEU A 162 -5.21 2.12 4.88
N ALA A 163 -4.47 1.44 5.76
CA ALA A 163 -5.05 0.49 6.69
C ALA A 163 -6.03 1.13 7.67
N VAL A 164 -5.85 2.41 8.04
CA VAL A 164 -6.76 3.15 8.92
C VAL A 164 -7.90 3.80 8.13
N GLU A 165 -7.60 4.50 7.03
CA GLU A 165 -8.58 5.32 6.31
C GLU A 165 -9.41 4.51 5.29
N ALA A 166 -8.90 3.37 4.81
CA ALA A 166 -9.51 2.55 3.76
C ALA A 166 -9.59 1.04 4.12
N ALA A 167 -9.76 0.69 5.40
CA ALA A 167 -9.81 -0.70 5.88
C ALA A 167 -10.83 -1.57 5.14
N GLY A 168 -11.92 -0.98 4.64
CA GLY A 168 -12.94 -1.71 3.85
C GLY A 168 -12.51 -2.07 2.42
N SER A 169 -11.42 -1.48 1.91
CA SER A 169 -10.91 -1.72 0.55
C SER A 169 -9.72 -2.68 0.51
N PHE A 170 -9.10 -2.96 1.66
CA PHE A 170 -7.94 -3.84 1.76
C PHE A 170 -8.18 -4.93 2.80
N SER A 171 -7.84 -6.17 2.48
CA SER A 171 -7.96 -7.31 3.39
C SER A 171 -6.80 -7.40 4.37
N ALA A 172 -5.61 -7.02 3.92
CA ALA A 172 -4.43 -6.89 4.77
C ALA A 172 -3.43 -5.89 4.19
N CYS A 173 -2.58 -5.36 5.06
CA CYS A 173 -1.56 -4.36 4.75
C CYS A 173 -0.20 -4.76 5.34
N VAL A 174 0.89 -4.46 4.60
CA VAL A 174 2.26 -4.76 5.02
C VAL A 174 3.13 -3.52 4.91
N SER A 175 3.75 -3.12 6.01
CA SER A 175 4.70 -2.01 6.08
C SER A 175 6.13 -2.52 6.28
N VAL A 176 7.01 -2.28 5.32
CA VAL A 176 8.44 -2.62 5.38
C VAL A 176 9.24 -1.35 5.59
N ALA A 177 10.02 -1.28 6.67
CA ALA A 177 10.81 -0.12 7.06
C ALA A 177 10.00 1.19 7.09
N GLY A 178 8.71 1.10 7.41
CA GLY A 178 7.81 2.23 7.63
C GLY A 178 7.54 2.45 9.13
N LEU A 179 6.91 3.57 9.44
CA LEU A 179 6.46 3.94 10.78
C LEU A 179 5.07 4.58 10.65
N MET A 180 4.16 4.34 11.61
CA MET A 180 2.86 4.99 11.59
C MET A 180 3.02 6.50 11.80
N PRO A 181 2.54 7.36 10.88
CA PRO A 181 2.55 8.81 11.08
C PRO A 181 1.72 9.21 12.30
N GLU A 182 2.14 10.27 13.01
CA GLU A 182 1.41 10.80 14.16
C GLU A 182 -0.05 11.12 13.82
N SER A 183 -0.30 11.80 12.72
CA SER A 183 -1.66 12.18 12.28
C SER A 183 -2.57 10.97 11.98
N VAL A 184 -2.00 9.83 11.59
CA VAL A 184 -2.71 8.56 11.44
C VAL A 184 -2.97 7.94 12.81
N TRP A 185 -1.97 7.99 13.70
CA TRP A 185 -2.10 7.50 15.08
C TRP A 185 -3.20 8.23 15.86
N GLU A 186 -3.31 9.54 15.70
CA GLU A 186 -4.35 10.35 16.33
C GLU A 186 -5.77 10.02 15.84
N LYS A 187 -5.90 9.60 14.57
CA LYS A 187 -7.19 9.26 13.94
C LYS A 187 -7.55 7.77 14.02
N ARG A 188 -6.70 6.94 14.63
CA ARG A 188 -6.92 5.50 14.69
C ARG A 188 -8.23 5.15 15.40
N PRO A 189 -9.02 4.19 14.89
CA PRO A 189 -10.24 3.74 15.54
C PRO A 189 -9.96 2.84 16.74
N GLU A 190 -10.95 2.66 17.61
CA GLU A 190 -10.86 1.70 18.73
C GLU A 190 -10.90 0.25 18.23
N GLU A 191 -11.70 -0.01 17.19
CA GLU A 191 -11.84 -1.35 16.57
C GLU A 191 -11.60 -1.27 15.07
N ILE A 192 -10.93 -2.28 14.54
CA ILE A 192 -10.67 -2.43 13.11
C ILE A 192 -10.57 -3.93 12.75
N LYS A 193 -10.89 -4.29 11.53
CA LYS A 193 -10.79 -5.67 11.04
C LYS A 193 -9.96 -5.72 9.75
N ILE A 194 -8.64 -5.70 9.91
CA ILE A 194 -7.68 -5.75 8.81
C ILE A 194 -6.39 -6.45 9.26
N GLY A 195 -5.85 -7.36 8.45
CA GLY A 195 -4.53 -7.93 8.73
C GLY A 195 -3.43 -6.86 8.64
N PHE A 196 -2.46 -6.88 9.55
CA PHE A 196 -1.33 -5.94 9.49
C PHE A 196 0.00 -6.62 9.78
N PHE A 197 0.98 -6.43 8.88
CA PHE A 197 2.32 -6.96 9.06
C PHE A 197 3.35 -5.82 8.99
N GLN A 198 4.13 -5.67 10.07
CA GLN A 198 5.24 -4.72 10.15
C GLN A 198 6.57 -5.45 10.06
N ILE A 199 7.45 -5.00 9.16
CA ILE A 199 8.84 -5.47 9.06
C ILE A 199 9.76 -4.30 9.39
N THR A 200 10.64 -4.47 10.39
CA THR A 200 11.46 -3.38 10.93
C THR A 200 12.93 -3.82 11.02
N GLY A 201 13.84 -3.03 10.49
CA GLY A 201 15.28 -3.20 10.72
C GLY A 201 15.66 -2.74 12.13
N GLU A 202 16.34 -3.58 12.91
CA GLU A 202 16.79 -3.22 14.28
C GLU A 202 17.66 -1.97 14.30
N LYS A 203 18.48 -1.77 13.25
CA LYS A 203 19.42 -0.64 13.08
C LYS A 203 19.02 0.26 11.91
N ASP A 204 17.71 0.39 11.64
CA ASP A 204 17.23 1.35 10.67
C ASP A 204 17.48 2.77 11.19
N ASP A 205 18.35 3.50 10.49
CA ASP A 205 18.78 4.86 10.80
C ASP A 205 18.09 5.93 9.92
N VAL A 206 17.19 5.52 9.03
CA VAL A 206 16.39 6.40 8.15
C VAL A 206 14.97 6.55 8.68
N VAL A 207 14.31 5.41 8.98
CA VAL A 207 13.00 5.34 9.63
C VAL A 207 13.16 4.49 10.90
N PRO A 208 13.50 5.11 12.03
CA PRO A 208 13.76 4.39 13.26
C PRO A 208 12.47 3.72 13.77
N LYS A 209 12.61 2.59 14.44
CA LYS A 209 11.46 1.87 15.00
C LYS A 209 10.77 2.62 16.15
N ASN A 210 11.45 3.59 16.75
CA ASN A 210 10.92 4.46 17.80
C ASN A 210 11.26 5.90 17.46
N SER A 211 10.50 6.86 18.02
CA SER A 211 10.85 8.26 17.93
C SER A 211 12.26 8.49 18.54
N ASP A 212 13.14 9.06 17.74
CA ASP A 212 14.53 9.39 18.14
C ASP A 212 14.70 10.85 18.56
N GLY A 213 13.60 11.60 18.65
CA GLY A 213 13.61 13.04 18.92
C GLY A 213 13.99 13.90 17.71
N SER A 214 14.21 13.32 16.53
CA SER A 214 14.41 14.09 15.30
C SER A 214 13.13 14.84 14.94
N ALA A 215 13.27 15.99 14.27
CA ALA A 215 12.11 16.79 13.87
C ALA A 215 11.12 16.03 12.97
N ARG A 216 11.61 15.06 12.20
CA ARG A 216 10.78 14.27 11.28
C ARG A 216 9.91 13.23 11.98
N PHE A 217 10.42 12.59 13.05
CA PHE A 217 9.75 11.49 13.74
C PHE A 217 9.51 11.76 15.23
N SER A 218 9.77 12.98 15.70
CA SER A 218 9.78 13.34 17.13
C SER A 218 8.48 13.04 17.88
N ARG A 219 7.35 12.98 17.17
CA ARG A 219 6.03 12.73 17.73
C ARG A 219 5.40 11.44 17.21
N ALA A 220 6.10 10.68 16.37
CA ALA A 220 5.63 9.37 15.92
C ALA A 220 5.54 8.40 17.10
N PRO A 221 4.51 7.53 17.15
CA PRO A 221 4.39 6.52 18.21
C PRO A 221 5.53 5.49 18.11
N ALA A 222 5.89 4.89 19.23
CA ALA A 222 6.80 3.74 19.23
C ALA A 222 6.17 2.58 18.46
N ILE A 223 6.98 1.83 17.71
CA ILE A 223 6.47 0.73 16.89
C ILE A 223 5.81 -0.36 17.73
N GLU A 224 6.32 -0.61 18.94
CA GLU A 224 5.75 -1.55 19.88
C GLU A 224 4.32 -1.14 20.30
N ASP A 225 4.07 0.16 20.53
CA ASP A 225 2.73 0.69 20.86
C ASP A 225 1.78 0.56 19.66
N VAL A 226 2.30 0.84 18.45
CA VAL A 226 1.54 0.66 17.20
C VAL A 226 1.12 -0.80 17.02
N MET A 227 2.05 -1.73 17.22
CA MET A 227 1.76 -3.16 17.07
C MET A 227 0.82 -3.69 18.15
N ALA A 228 0.95 -3.19 19.38
CA ALA A 228 0.02 -3.52 20.46
C ALA A 228 -1.40 -3.01 20.16
N TRP A 229 -1.52 -1.78 19.64
CA TRP A 229 -2.80 -1.25 19.22
C TRP A 229 -3.41 -2.05 18.07
N TRP A 230 -2.62 -2.39 17.00
CA TRP A 230 -3.13 -3.21 15.90
C TRP A 230 -3.71 -4.55 16.39
N ALA A 231 -3.01 -5.21 17.33
CA ALA A 231 -3.47 -6.48 17.88
C ALA A 231 -4.77 -6.29 18.70
N ALA A 232 -4.82 -5.29 19.59
CA ALA A 232 -5.97 -5.01 20.42
C ALA A 232 -7.21 -4.59 19.59
N ALA A 233 -7.02 -3.68 18.63
CA ALA A 233 -8.10 -3.17 17.79
C ALA A 233 -8.71 -4.25 16.88
N ASN A 234 -7.91 -5.27 16.48
CA ASN A 234 -8.41 -6.45 15.78
C ASN A 234 -9.03 -7.51 16.71
N GLY A 235 -8.92 -7.37 18.05
CA GLY A 235 -9.42 -8.33 19.01
C GLY A 235 -8.60 -9.63 19.08
N LEU A 236 -7.28 -9.55 18.87
CA LEU A 236 -6.38 -10.70 18.85
C LEU A 236 -5.88 -11.00 20.26
N ASP A 237 -6.02 -12.23 20.71
CA ASP A 237 -5.77 -12.67 22.09
C ASP A 237 -4.66 -13.72 22.21
N ALA A 238 -4.24 -14.33 21.11
CA ALA A 238 -3.14 -15.28 21.08
C ALA A 238 -1.87 -14.64 20.50
N ARG A 239 -0.71 -14.99 21.08
CA ARG A 239 0.59 -14.48 20.64
C ARG A 239 1.64 -15.60 20.63
N GLU A 240 2.37 -15.71 19.53
CA GLU A 240 3.54 -16.57 19.39
C GLU A 240 4.74 -15.79 18.86
N SER A 241 5.94 -16.32 19.07
CA SER A 241 7.17 -15.74 18.54
C SER A 241 8.06 -16.82 17.97
N VAL A 242 8.66 -16.54 16.82
CA VAL A 242 9.64 -17.40 16.13
C VAL A 242 10.96 -16.67 16.11
N LEU A 243 12.02 -17.32 16.61
CA LEU A 243 13.39 -16.85 16.55
C LEU A 243 14.09 -17.50 15.34
N PHE A 244 14.61 -16.68 14.43
CA PHE A 244 15.40 -17.13 13.29
C PHE A 244 16.89 -17.31 13.66
N GLU A 245 17.63 -18.07 12.86
CA GLU A 245 19.05 -18.37 13.09
C GLU A 245 19.95 -17.11 13.15
N ASP A 246 19.60 -16.05 12.42
CA ASP A 246 20.32 -14.76 12.42
C ASP A 246 20.00 -13.88 13.62
N GLY A 247 19.11 -14.32 14.51
CA GLY A 247 18.63 -13.56 15.67
C GLY A 247 17.41 -12.68 15.36
N SER A 248 16.88 -12.67 14.15
CA SER A 248 15.62 -11.99 13.81
C SER A 248 14.44 -12.63 14.55
N VAL A 249 13.44 -11.83 14.90
CA VAL A 249 12.28 -12.29 15.67
C VAL A 249 10.99 -11.93 14.93
N LEU A 250 10.15 -12.93 14.64
CA LEU A 250 8.80 -12.77 14.14
C LEU A 250 7.80 -13.01 15.27
N THR A 251 7.05 -11.98 15.65
CA THR A 251 5.91 -12.09 16.56
C THR A 251 4.62 -12.10 15.77
N LYS A 252 3.75 -13.07 16.04
CA LYS A 252 2.43 -13.22 15.42
C LYS A 252 1.35 -13.09 16.47
N ASN A 253 0.41 -12.18 16.27
CA ASN A 253 -0.81 -12.10 17.07
C ASN A 253 -1.97 -12.61 16.21
N THR A 254 -2.78 -13.50 16.76
CA THR A 254 -3.92 -14.17 16.12
C THR A 254 -5.13 -14.17 17.04
N GLY A 255 -6.30 -14.45 16.48
CA GLY A 255 -7.54 -14.57 17.24
C GLY A 255 -8.44 -15.65 16.65
N THR A 256 -9.59 -15.89 17.27
CA THR A 256 -10.57 -16.89 16.86
C THR A 256 -11.69 -16.32 16.00
N ASP A 257 -11.88 -15.00 16.00
CA ASP A 257 -13.06 -14.33 15.42
C ASP A 257 -12.88 -13.87 13.97
N GLY A 258 -11.91 -14.44 13.26
CA GLY A 258 -11.68 -14.12 11.85
C GLY A 258 -10.26 -14.43 11.38
N PRO A 259 -9.98 -14.24 10.10
CA PRO A 259 -8.69 -14.53 9.52
C PRO A 259 -7.63 -13.44 9.77
N GLN A 260 -8.02 -12.30 10.36
CA GLN A 260 -7.11 -11.18 10.60
C GLN A 260 -5.99 -11.59 11.53
N GLN A 261 -4.77 -11.21 11.18
CA GLN A 261 -3.56 -11.43 11.97
C GLN A 261 -2.73 -10.16 12.04
N VAL A 262 -1.94 -10.01 13.08
CA VAL A 262 -1.00 -8.91 13.23
C VAL A 262 0.39 -9.46 13.50
N TRP A 263 1.30 -9.24 12.55
CA TRP A 263 2.66 -9.75 12.61
C TRP A 263 3.68 -8.62 12.75
N HIS A 264 4.75 -8.87 13.49
CA HIS A 264 5.89 -7.97 13.58
C HIS A 264 7.19 -8.75 13.44
N LEU A 265 7.94 -8.49 12.36
CA LEU A 265 9.28 -9.02 12.15
C LEU A 265 10.31 -7.96 12.45
N ILE A 266 11.20 -8.23 13.40
CA ILE A 266 12.39 -7.42 13.67
C ILE A 266 13.59 -8.14 13.06
N ILE A 267 14.21 -7.53 12.04
CA ILE A 267 15.42 -8.05 11.42
C ILE A 267 16.63 -7.67 12.27
N SER A 268 17.34 -8.68 12.79
CA SER A 268 18.53 -8.49 13.61
C SER A 268 19.64 -7.78 12.82
N GLY A 269 20.15 -6.67 13.38
CA GLY A 269 21.14 -5.82 12.71
C GLY A 269 20.66 -5.18 11.39
N GLY A 270 19.39 -5.37 11.02
CA GLY A 270 18.79 -4.86 9.76
C GLY A 270 18.83 -3.34 9.70
N ARG A 271 19.16 -2.81 8.52
CA ARG A 271 19.15 -1.39 8.20
C ARG A 271 17.90 -1.02 7.41
N HIS A 272 17.87 0.21 6.85
CA HIS A 272 16.80 0.68 5.96
C HIS A 272 16.88 0.00 4.59
N SER A 273 16.37 -1.22 4.50
CA SER A 273 16.40 -2.03 3.28
C SER A 273 15.24 -3.02 3.22
N TRP A 274 14.96 -3.52 2.02
CA TRP A 274 14.05 -4.64 1.82
C TRP A 274 14.79 -5.94 2.18
N PRO A 275 14.30 -6.78 3.12
CA PRO A 275 14.98 -8.02 3.48
C PRO A 275 14.81 -9.08 2.38
N GLY A 276 15.92 -9.48 1.75
CA GLY A 276 15.92 -10.38 0.59
C GLY A 276 16.48 -11.79 0.85
N GLY A 277 16.43 -12.29 2.09
CA GLY A 277 16.91 -13.63 2.41
C GLY A 277 18.42 -13.82 2.37
N GLN A 278 19.21 -12.73 2.18
CA GLN A 278 20.67 -12.80 2.17
C GLN A 278 21.21 -13.00 3.60
N PHE A 279 22.38 -13.66 3.71
CA PHE A 279 23.07 -13.87 4.99
C PHE A 279 22.22 -14.56 6.07
N ARG A 280 21.36 -15.51 5.69
CA ARG A 280 20.42 -16.22 6.58
C ARG A 280 19.32 -15.34 7.20
N GLN A 281 19.17 -14.09 6.72
CA GLN A 281 18.03 -13.25 7.11
C GLN A 281 16.73 -13.83 6.55
N PRO A 282 15.59 -13.63 7.24
CA PRO A 282 14.29 -14.00 6.70
C PRO A 282 14.03 -13.32 5.35
N ASP A 283 13.45 -14.07 4.41
CA ASP A 283 13.00 -13.56 3.13
C ASP A 283 11.65 -12.85 3.29
N ALA A 284 11.64 -11.54 3.07
CA ALA A 284 10.43 -10.74 3.21
C ALA A 284 9.35 -11.15 2.21
N ASN A 285 9.71 -11.47 0.94
CA ASN A 285 8.72 -11.85 -0.07
C ASN A 285 7.97 -13.11 0.35
N ALA A 286 8.70 -14.14 0.82
CA ALA A 286 8.10 -15.38 1.28
C ALA A 286 7.21 -15.17 2.53
N LEU A 287 7.67 -14.39 3.51
CA LEU A 287 6.90 -14.13 4.73
C LEU A 287 5.67 -13.25 4.47
N ILE A 288 5.77 -12.28 3.56
CA ILE A 288 4.63 -11.45 3.14
C ILE A 288 3.56 -12.35 2.49
N LEU A 289 3.93 -13.22 1.57
CA LEU A 289 2.99 -14.13 0.92
C LEU A 289 2.34 -15.10 1.92
N ASP A 290 3.10 -15.68 2.86
CA ASP A 290 2.53 -16.51 3.94
C ASP A 290 1.54 -15.72 4.80
N PHE A 291 1.85 -14.46 5.13
CA PHE A 291 0.96 -13.59 5.87
C PHE A 291 -0.34 -13.27 5.12
N LEU A 292 -0.23 -12.89 3.83
CA LEU A 292 -1.41 -12.57 3.00
C LEU A 292 -2.35 -13.76 2.87
N GLU A 293 -1.80 -14.97 2.65
CA GLU A 293 -2.59 -16.20 2.53
C GLU A 293 -3.32 -16.55 3.84
N ARG A 294 -2.68 -16.34 4.99
CA ARG A 294 -3.28 -16.60 6.30
C ARG A 294 -4.29 -15.55 6.73
N SER A 295 -4.04 -14.29 6.37
CA SER A 295 -4.95 -13.18 6.70
C SER A 295 -6.25 -13.22 5.90
N PHE A 296 -6.26 -13.93 4.77
CA PHE A 296 -7.44 -14.17 3.96
C PHE A 296 -7.31 -15.53 3.24
N PRO A 297 -7.53 -16.64 3.94
CA PRO A 297 -7.31 -17.96 3.39
C PRO A 297 -8.17 -18.19 2.15
N SER A 298 -7.52 -18.54 1.04
CA SER A 298 -8.20 -18.92 -0.18
C SER A 298 -9.00 -20.19 0.03
N ARG A 299 -10.14 -20.33 -0.63
CA ARG A 299 -10.85 -21.63 -0.72
C ARG A 299 -10.08 -22.67 -1.55
N ARG A 300 -8.86 -22.35 -2.03
CA ARG A 300 -8.04 -23.20 -2.88
C ARG A 300 -6.74 -23.58 -2.17
N ARG A 301 -6.47 -24.88 -2.13
CA ARG A 301 -5.29 -25.70 -1.76
C ARG A 301 -4.28 -25.12 -0.75
N PRO A 302 -3.94 -25.89 0.28
CA PRO A 302 -2.87 -25.52 1.20
C PRO A 302 -1.54 -25.40 0.45
N ILE A 303 -0.81 -24.33 0.71
CA ILE A 303 0.61 -24.19 0.33
C ILE A 303 1.38 -25.32 1.01
N PRO A 304 2.28 -26.04 0.31
CA PRO A 304 3.14 -27.03 0.96
C PRO A 304 3.92 -26.32 2.09
N ALA A 305 3.89 -26.92 3.28
CA ALA A 305 4.69 -26.44 4.39
C ALA A 305 6.16 -26.37 3.96
N PHE A 306 6.77 -25.19 4.06
CA PHE A 306 8.23 -25.07 3.93
C PHE A 306 8.83 -25.88 5.08
N HIS A 307 9.44 -27.01 4.75
CA HIS A 307 10.25 -27.75 5.69
C HIS A 307 11.56 -27.00 5.86
N ASP A 308 11.87 -26.63 7.11
CA ASP A 308 13.19 -26.18 7.51
C ASP A 308 14.24 -27.21 7.06
N THR A 309 15.12 -26.81 6.13
CA THR A 309 16.35 -27.55 5.79
C THR A 309 17.57 -26.76 6.18
#